data_fc1843a836540e51253e9d611db5d5ad
#
_entry.id   fc1843a836540e51253e9d611db5d5ad
#
_cell.length_a   1.000
_cell.length_b   1.000
_cell.length_c   1.000
_cell.angle_alpha   90.00
_cell.angle_beta   90.00
_cell.angle_gamma   90.00
#
_symmetry.space_group_name_H-M   'P 1'
#
loop_
_entity.id
_entity.type
_entity.pdbx_description
1 polymer ?
#
loop_
_entity_poly.entity_id
_entity_poly.type
_entity_poly.pdbx_seq_one_letter_code
_entity_poly.pdbx_strand_id
1 'polypeptide(L)'
;MRVIVEADGGSRGNPGPAGYGSVVWSSDHATVLAERKEAIGTATNNVAEYRGLIAGLEAAVDLRAEDVVVQMDSKLVVEQMSGRWKVKHAAMAELHQRARALASNFSTIAYRWIPREKNKHADRLANEAMDAAAGIEAAQPVQAAAAPGGAVAVPPSAWTGNQGSPTRFLLLRHGQTELSKQRRYSGRGNPELTELGRRQADAAARYLAGRGGIAAVIASPLQRASDTARCAADALGRDFTVDDDLIETDFGAWEGLTFAEAAERDPDLHGDWLRDTSLRPPGGESFADVSLRVQRVRDRIIAEHAGSTVLVVSHVTPIKTLLQLALD
;
A
#
# COMPACT_ATOMS: atom_id res chain seq x y z
N MET A 1 26.54 5.74 25.42
CA MET A 1 25.19 5.15 25.70
C MET A 1 24.70 4.45 24.44
N ARG A 2 24.05 3.28 24.58
CA ARG A 2 23.43 2.56 23.44
C ARG A 2 21.93 2.83 23.36
N VAL A 3 21.43 3.09 22.15
CA VAL A 3 20.01 3.37 21.90
C VAL A 3 19.49 2.61 20.66
N ILE A 4 18.16 2.47 20.57
CA ILE A 4 17.47 1.98 19.38
C ILE A 4 16.68 3.14 18.80
N VAL A 5 16.80 3.38 17.50
CA VAL A 5 16.03 4.39 16.76
C VAL A 5 15.03 3.65 15.86
N GLU A 6 13.76 3.89 16.06
CA GLU A 6 12.71 3.49 15.13
C GLU A 6 12.26 4.73 14.34
N ALA A 7 12.08 4.60 13.04
CA ALA A 7 11.59 5.67 12.19
C ALA A 7 10.64 5.14 11.13
N ASP A 8 9.68 5.99 10.78
CA ASP A 8 8.71 5.77 9.72
C ASP A 8 8.41 7.09 9.02
N GLY A 9 7.96 7.03 7.78
CA GLY A 9 7.53 8.18 7.02
C GLY A 9 6.52 7.78 5.96
N GLY A 10 5.53 8.63 5.76
CA GLY A 10 4.47 8.35 4.82
C GLY A 10 4.03 9.58 4.04
N SER A 11 3.30 9.35 2.95
CA SER A 11 2.60 10.39 2.22
C SER A 11 1.21 9.90 1.82
N ARG A 12 0.21 10.76 1.96
CA ARG A 12 -1.14 10.53 1.46
C ARG A 12 -1.20 10.88 -0.02
N GLY A 13 -0.97 9.87 -0.88
CA GLY A 13 -0.60 10.04 -2.27
C GLY A 13 0.93 10.07 -2.45
N ASN A 14 1.45 9.84 -3.66
CA ASN A 14 2.90 9.75 -3.88
C ASN A 14 3.34 10.45 -5.18
N PRO A 15 3.66 11.80 -5.12
CA PRO A 15 3.73 12.66 -3.94
C PRO A 15 2.36 13.10 -3.41
N GLY A 16 2.31 13.48 -2.10
CA GLY A 16 1.12 14.00 -1.43
C GLY A 16 1.46 14.60 -0.06
N PRO A 17 0.46 15.03 0.73
CA PRO A 17 0.66 15.44 2.12
C PRO A 17 1.45 14.38 2.86
N ALA A 18 2.60 14.74 3.38
CA ALA A 18 3.58 13.81 3.92
C ALA A 18 4.01 14.21 5.34
N GLY A 19 4.38 13.20 6.12
CA GLY A 19 4.88 13.38 7.47
C GLY A 19 5.77 12.21 7.88
N TYR A 20 6.50 12.41 8.96
CA TYR A 20 7.32 11.36 9.54
C TYR A 20 7.13 11.24 11.05
N GLY A 21 7.49 10.08 11.58
CA GLY A 21 7.63 9.81 12.99
C GLY A 21 8.96 9.11 13.29
N SER A 22 9.55 9.42 14.43
CA SER A 22 10.73 8.73 14.92
C SER A 22 10.74 8.65 16.44
N VAL A 23 11.24 7.54 16.96
CA VAL A 23 11.32 7.25 18.40
C VAL A 23 12.73 6.76 18.74
N VAL A 24 13.31 7.30 19.79
CA VAL A 24 14.56 6.81 20.35
C VAL A 24 14.24 6.06 21.64
N TRP A 25 14.59 4.78 21.68
CA TRP A 25 14.39 3.87 22.81
C TRP A 25 15.66 3.63 23.57
N SER A 26 15.53 3.30 24.85
CA SER A 26 16.60 2.67 25.62
C SER A 26 17.07 1.36 24.99
N SER A 27 18.27 0.91 25.33
CA SER A 27 18.89 -0.30 24.75
C SER A 27 18.10 -1.60 24.96
N ASP A 28 17.28 -1.66 25.99
CA ASP A 28 16.35 -2.76 26.31
C ASP A 28 14.98 -2.61 25.65
N HIS A 29 14.78 -1.55 24.84
CA HIS A 29 13.53 -1.21 24.17
C HIS A 29 12.32 -1.00 25.13
N ALA A 30 12.57 -0.66 26.39
CA ALA A 30 11.53 -0.51 27.40
C ALA A 30 11.10 0.93 27.64
N THR A 31 12.00 1.91 27.43
CA THR A 31 11.77 3.33 27.74
C THR A 31 11.95 4.18 26.50
N VAL A 32 10.98 5.03 26.21
CA VAL A 32 11.08 6.09 25.18
C VAL A 32 11.95 7.22 25.75
N LEU A 33 13.05 7.53 25.06
CA LEU A 33 13.99 8.58 25.44
C LEU A 33 13.72 9.88 24.67
N ALA A 34 13.24 9.79 23.43
CA ALA A 34 12.84 10.93 22.62
C ALA A 34 11.85 10.51 21.55
N GLU A 35 10.98 11.43 21.18
CA GLU A 35 10.08 11.30 20.02
C GLU A 35 10.25 12.53 19.11
N ARG A 36 10.12 12.33 17.81
CA ARG A 36 10.07 13.39 16.80
C ARG A 36 8.97 13.06 15.79
N LYS A 37 8.20 14.05 15.41
CA LYS A 37 7.22 13.97 14.33
C LYS A 37 7.07 15.34 13.69
N GLU A 38 6.89 15.36 12.37
CA GLU A 38 6.68 16.61 11.65
C GLU A 38 5.94 16.35 10.34
N ALA A 39 5.03 17.29 10.02
CA ALA A 39 4.41 17.40 8.71
C ALA A 39 5.37 18.10 7.75
N ILE A 40 5.70 17.50 6.63
CA ILE A 40 6.71 18.01 5.69
C ILE A 40 6.14 18.59 4.40
N GLY A 41 4.82 18.87 4.39
CA GLY A 41 4.12 19.34 3.19
C GLY A 41 3.96 18.25 2.15
N THR A 42 4.00 18.61 0.87
CA THR A 42 3.87 17.63 -0.22
C THR A 42 5.22 16.98 -0.52
N ALA A 43 5.32 15.67 -0.31
CA ALA A 43 6.53 14.89 -0.58
C ALA A 43 6.18 13.45 -0.98
N THR A 44 7.19 12.72 -1.47
CA THR A 44 7.05 11.28 -1.72
C THR A 44 7.27 10.48 -0.45
N ASN A 45 6.75 9.26 -0.41
CA ASN A 45 6.95 8.33 0.71
C ASN A 45 8.43 8.17 1.08
N ASN A 46 9.30 7.95 0.08
CA ASN A 46 10.72 7.78 0.32
C ASN A 46 11.40 9.02 0.94
N VAL A 47 10.96 10.23 0.59
CA VAL A 47 11.44 11.47 1.22
C VAL A 47 11.02 11.52 2.68
N ALA A 48 9.78 11.17 3.00
CA ALA A 48 9.27 11.13 4.37
C ALA A 48 10.04 10.10 5.22
N GLU A 49 10.29 8.92 4.69
CA GLU A 49 11.09 7.87 5.33
C GLU A 49 12.51 8.35 5.69
N TYR A 50 13.22 9.00 4.75
CA TYR A 50 14.53 9.57 5.05
C TYR A 50 14.46 10.71 6.06
N ARG A 51 13.42 11.55 6.03
CA ARG A 51 13.21 12.61 7.03
C ARG A 51 13.01 12.03 8.43
N GLY A 52 12.24 10.96 8.56
CA GLY A 52 12.07 10.24 9.82
C GLY A 52 13.39 9.67 10.35
N LEU A 53 14.18 9.02 9.48
CA LEU A 53 15.51 8.54 9.84
C LEU A 53 16.42 9.69 10.33
N ILE A 54 16.47 10.79 9.60
CA ILE A 54 17.29 11.96 9.94
C ILE A 54 16.89 12.50 11.32
N ALA A 55 15.60 12.71 11.56
CA ALA A 55 15.09 13.19 12.84
C ALA A 55 15.41 12.27 14.02
N GLY A 56 15.36 10.95 13.80
CA GLY A 56 15.76 9.97 14.81
C GLY A 56 17.26 9.99 15.11
N LEU A 57 18.10 10.14 14.08
CA LEU A 57 19.54 10.27 14.25
C LEU A 57 19.91 11.58 14.95
N GLU A 58 19.27 12.71 14.63
CA GLU A 58 19.45 13.97 15.32
C GLU A 58 19.06 13.86 16.81
N ALA A 59 17.95 13.21 17.11
CA ALA A 59 17.56 12.96 18.51
C ALA A 59 18.57 12.07 19.25
N ALA A 60 19.15 11.05 18.58
CA ALA A 60 20.18 10.21 19.17
C ALA A 60 21.49 11.00 19.42
N VAL A 61 21.85 11.97 18.56
CA VAL A 61 22.98 12.89 18.78
C VAL A 61 22.70 13.80 19.97
N ASP A 62 21.51 14.38 20.08
CA ASP A 62 21.10 15.21 21.22
C ASP A 62 21.23 14.47 22.56
N LEU A 63 20.90 13.17 22.54
CA LEU A 63 21.05 12.27 23.70
C LEU A 63 22.49 11.80 23.95
N ARG A 64 23.46 12.22 23.13
CA ARG A 64 24.87 11.80 23.18
C ARG A 64 25.02 10.29 23.13
N ALA A 65 24.23 9.62 22.27
CA ALA A 65 24.37 8.20 22.05
C ALA A 65 25.71 7.90 21.38
N GLU A 66 26.31 6.76 21.72
CA GLU A 66 27.58 6.28 21.14
C GLU A 66 27.32 5.10 20.20
N ASP A 67 26.36 4.24 20.57
CA ASP A 67 25.98 3.07 19.80
C ASP A 67 24.51 3.16 19.40
N VAL A 68 24.23 3.06 18.12
CA VAL A 68 22.87 3.20 17.60
C VAL A 68 22.47 1.98 16.77
N VAL A 69 21.28 1.47 17.03
CA VAL A 69 20.63 0.47 16.17
C VAL A 69 19.40 1.13 15.54
N VAL A 70 19.43 1.38 14.26
CA VAL A 70 18.27 1.89 13.50
C VAL A 70 17.41 0.71 13.07
N GLN A 71 16.10 0.78 13.33
CA GLN A 71 15.09 -0.19 12.92
C GLN A 71 14.01 0.52 12.09
N MET A 72 13.79 0.06 10.88
CA MET A 72 12.79 0.63 9.95
C MET A 72 12.13 -0.47 9.11
N ASP A 73 10.89 -0.25 8.72
CA ASP A 73 10.18 -1.11 7.76
C ASP A 73 10.39 -0.66 6.29
N SER A 74 11.04 0.48 6.08
CA SER A 74 11.53 0.91 4.77
C SER A 74 12.76 0.12 4.32
N LYS A 75 12.53 -0.94 3.56
CA LYS A 75 13.63 -1.74 3.02
C LYS A 75 14.58 -0.91 2.16
N LEU A 76 14.04 0.05 1.38
CA LEU A 76 14.85 0.93 0.53
C LEU A 76 15.85 1.73 1.36
N VAL A 77 15.41 2.41 2.41
CA VAL A 77 16.26 3.25 3.27
C VAL A 77 17.31 2.39 3.98
N VAL A 78 16.90 1.27 4.57
CA VAL A 78 17.80 0.33 5.27
C VAL A 78 18.89 -0.20 4.33
N GLU A 79 18.56 -0.61 3.12
CA GLU A 79 19.52 -1.15 2.15
C GLU A 79 20.48 -0.07 1.63
N GLN A 80 19.99 1.16 1.41
CA GLN A 80 20.83 2.28 1.00
C GLN A 80 21.78 2.74 2.10
N MET A 81 21.29 2.90 3.33
CA MET A 81 22.13 3.29 4.47
C MET A 81 23.17 2.23 4.85
N SER A 82 22.84 0.95 4.63
CA SER A 82 23.80 -0.16 4.79
C SER A 82 24.82 -0.26 3.65
N GLY A 83 24.72 0.57 2.60
CA GLY A 83 25.61 0.55 1.44
C GLY A 83 25.37 -0.60 0.45
N ARG A 84 24.35 -1.43 0.65
CA ARG A 84 24.02 -2.54 -0.25
C ARG A 84 23.32 -2.08 -1.53
N TRP A 85 22.55 -0.99 -1.45
CA TRP A 85 21.89 -0.40 -2.62
C TRP A 85 22.41 1.01 -2.91
N LYS A 86 22.55 1.33 -4.21
CA LYS A 86 22.95 2.67 -4.67
C LYS A 86 21.76 3.62 -4.66
N VAL A 87 22.00 4.87 -4.25
CA VAL A 87 21.02 5.95 -4.36
C VAL A 87 21.11 6.52 -5.77
N LYS A 88 20.05 6.40 -6.56
CA LYS A 88 20.01 6.84 -7.96
C LYS A 88 19.33 8.20 -8.16
N HIS A 89 18.41 8.56 -7.29
CA HIS A 89 17.58 9.77 -7.41
C HIS A 89 18.23 10.96 -6.70
N ALA A 90 18.38 12.10 -7.41
CA ALA A 90 19.10 13.26 -6.88
C ALA A 90 18.55 13.78 -5.55
N ALA A 91 17.23 13.94 -5.42
CA ALA A 91 16.59 14.38 -4.16
C ALA A 91 16.84 13.41 -2.99
N MET A 92 16.96 12.11 -3.27
CA MET A 92 17.29 11.10 -2.25
C MET A 92 18.79 11.12 -1.91
N ALA A 93 19.66 11.51 -2.86
CA ALA A 93 21.10 11.57 -2.63
C ALA A 93 21.46 12.60 -1.56
N GLU A 94 20.79 13.76 -1.56
CA GLU A 94 21.00 14.80 -0.54
C GLU A 94 20.58 14.32 0.85
N LEU A 95 19.40 13.72 0.98
CA LEU A 95 18.91 13.16 2.24
C LEU A 95 19.79 12.02 2.75
N HIS A 96 20.20 11.12 1.86
CA HIS A 96 21.14 10.06 2.18
C HIS A 96 22.48 10.61 2.69
N GLN A 97 23.03 11.64 2.04
CA GLN A 97 24.29 12.29 2.46
C GLN A 97 24.13 12.92 3.87
N ARG A 98 23.00 13.60 4.14
CA ARG A 98 22.71 14.16 5.46
C ARG A 98 22.61 13.07 6.53
N ALA A 99 21.88 11.97 6.25
CA ALA A 99 21.79 10.84 7.17
C ALA A 99 23.16 10.19 7.43
N ARG A 100 23.99 10.06 6.39
CA ARG A 100 25.38 9.56 6.52
C ARG A 100 26.26 10.48 7.37
N ALA A 101 26.15 11.79 7.22
CA ALA A 101 26.87 12.76 8.04
C ALA A 101 26.47 12.68 9.53
N LEU A 102 25.18 12.50 9.82
CA LEU A 102 24.70 12.27 11.19
C LEU A 102 25.21 10.93 11.75
N ALA A 103 25.18 9.88 10.93
CA ALA A 103 25.68 8.55 11.32
C ALA A 103 27.15 8.53 11.73
N SER A 104 27.96 9.44 11.19
CA SER A 104 29.39 9.55 11.56
C SER A 104 29.66 10.08 12.99
N ASN A 105 28.62 10.57 13.69
CA ASN A 105 28.76 10.99 15.10
C ASN A 105 28.77 9.81 16.09
N PHE A 106 28.38 8.61 15.64
CA PHE A 106 28.26 7.44 16.50
C PHE A 106 29.50 6.52 16.38
N SER A 107 29.92 5.93 17.48
CA SER A 107 31.01 4.96 17.50
C SER A 107 30.63 3.70 16.73
N THR A 108 29.37 3.25 16.88
CA THR A 108 28.81 2.17 16.09
C THR A 108 27.37 2.49 15.66
N ILE A 109 27.05 2.15 14.41
CA ILE A 109 25.69 2.23 13.91
C ILE A 109 25.35 1.00 13.07
N ALA A 110 24.17 0.44 13.29
CA ALA A 110 23.64 -0.68 12.51
C ALA A 110 22.24 -0.39 12.02
N TYR A 111 21.93 -0.78 10.77
CA TYR A 111 20.62 -0.62 10.15
C TYR A 111 19.96 -1.99 10.00
N ARG A 112 18.73 -2.12 10.50
CA ARG A 112 17.94 -3.36 10.49
C ARG A 112 16.57 -3.11 9.90
N TRP A 113 16.20 -3.91 8.93
CA TRP A 113 14.82 -3.95 8.48
C TRP A 113 13.98 -4.73 9.49
N ILE A 114 12.81 -4.19 9.82
CA ILE A 114 11.80 -4.83 10.65
C ILE A 114 10.46 -4.84 9.90
N PRO A 115 9.59 -5.82 10.12
CA PRO A 115 8.25 -5.78 9.58
C PRO A 115 7.42 -4.65 10.22
N ARG A 116 6.47 -4.06 9.47
CA ARG A 116 5.67 -2.90 9.90
C ARG A 116 4.98 -3.10 11.25
N GLU A 117 4.53 -4.32 11.52
CA GLU A 117 3.89 -4.68 12.79
C GLU A 117 4.81 -4.47 14.01
N LYS A 118 6.12 -4.35 13.80
CA LYS A 118 7.11 -4.05 14.83
C LYS A 118 7.55 -2.59 14.87
N ASN A 119 7.08 -1.73 13.91
CA ASN A 119 7.38 -0.31 13.85
C ASN A 119 6.17 0.59 14.24
N LYS A 120 5.24 0.06 14.99
CA LYS A 120 3.94 0.70 15.27
C LYS A 120 4.03 2.07 15.94
N HIS A 121 5.05 2.31 16.76
CA HIS A 121 5.18 3.57 17.46
C HIS A 121 5.58 4.71 16.50
N ALA A 122 6.60 4.48 15.67
CA ALA A 122 7.01 5.43 14.65
C ALA A 122 5.91 5.61 13.57
N ASP A 123 5.24 4.53 13.14
CA ASP A 123 4.08 4.57 12.22
C ASP A 123 2.95 5.45 12.76
N ARG A 124 2.61 5.33 14.06
CA ARG A 124 1.60 6.19 14.70
C ARG A 124 2.01 7.67 14.65
N LEU A 125 3.25 8.01 14.98
CA LEU A 125 3.75 9.39 14.95
C LEU A 125 3.76 9.95 13.52
N ALA A 126 4.13 9.15 12.53
CA ALA A 126 4.09 9.53 11.12
C ALA A 126 2.65 9.81 10.65
N ASN A 127 1.69 8.97 11.04
CA ASN A 127 0.28 9.17 10.73
C ASN A 127 -0.27 10.45 11.40
N GLU A 128 0.05 10.71 12.67
CA GLU A 128 -0.33 11.94 13.38
C GLU A 128 0.24 13.20 12.68
N ALA A 129 1.47 13.12 12.17
CA ALA A 129 2.09 14.21 11.41
C ALA A 129 1.40 14.44 10.06
N MET A 130 1.03 13.38 9.35
CA MET A 130 0.29 13.48 8.09
C MET A 130 -1.13 14.04 8.29
N ASP A 131 -1.80 13.69 9.39
CA ASP A 131 -3.12 14.21 9.74
C ASP A 131 -3.07 15.71 10.01
N ALA A 132 -2.05 16.17 10.73
CA ALA A 132 -1.81 17.59 10.96
C ALA A 132 -1.54 18.34 9.64
N ALA A 133 -0.80 17.74 8.68
CA ALA A 133 -0.57 18.31 7.35
C ALA A 133 -1.84 18.44 6.52
N ALA A 134 -2.79 17.54 6.71
CA ALA A 134 -4.08 17.52 6.03
C ALA A 134 -5.12 18.47 6.67
N GLY A 135 -4.75 19.22 7.72
CA GLY A 135 -5.66 20.10 8.47
C GLY A 135 -6.66 19.35 9.36
N ILE A 136 -6.40 18.07 9.63
CA ILE A 136 -7.18 17.27 10.56
C ILE A 136 -6.60 17.54 11.95
N GLU A 137 -7.25 18.40 12.74
CA GLU A 137 -6.84 18.66 14.12
C GLU A 137 -6.80 17.36 14.93
N ALA A 138 -5.63 17.07 15.49
CA ALA A 138 -5.49 15.98 16.45
C ALA A 138 -6.34 16.31 17.70
N ALA A 139 -7.36 15.53 17.96
CA ALA A 139 -8.11 15.58 19.20
C ALA A 139 -7.12 15.36 20.38
N GLN A 140 -6.94 16.38 21.21
CA GLN A 140 -6.12 16.28 22.42
C GLN A 140 -6.63 15.14 23.31
N PRO A 141 -5.74 14.37 23.95
CA PRO A 141 -6.16 13.39 24.92
C PRO A 141 -6.80 14.10 26.12
N VAL A 142 -8.12 14.01 26.24
CA VAL A 142 -8.83 14.47 27.44
C VAL A 142 -8.38 13.58 28.58
N GLN A 143 -7.71 14.18 29.58
CA GLN A 143 -7.45 13.53 30.86
C GLN A 143 -8.78 13.07 31.45
N ALA A 144 -8.91 11.79 31.70
CA ALA A 144 -10.10 11.20 32.29
C ALA A 144 -10.24 11.68 33.74
N ALA A 145 -11.11 12.67 33.93
CA ALA A 145 -11.68 12.94 35.24
C ALA A 145 -12.77 11.88 35.49
N ALA A 146 -12.61 11.11 36.54
CA ALA A 146 -13.56 10.10 36.96
C ALA A 146 -14.93 10.73 37.26
N ALA A 147 -15.96 10.33 36.52
CA ALA A 147 -17.36 10.60 36.83
C ALA A 147 -18.14 9.28 36.85
N PRO A 148 -19.04 9.08 37.78
CA PRO A 148 -19.76 7.82 37.98
C PRO A 148 -20.97 7.73 37.03
N GLY A 149 -21.02 6.69 36.21
CA GLY A 149 -22.21 6.39 35.39
C GLY A 149 -21.82 5.75 34.08
N GLY A 150 -22.06 4.46 33.93
CA GLY A 150 -21.65 3.58 32.85
C GLY A 150 -21.85 4.17 31.44
N ALA A 151 -20.83 4.71 30.88
CA ALA A 151 -20.74 5.00 29.45
C ALA A 151 -20.11 3.77 28.76
N VAL A 152 -20.89 3.10 27.93
CA VAL A 152 -20.41 2.06 27.02
C VAL A 152 -19.33 2.71 26.13
N ALA A 153 -18.09 2.22 26.20
CA ALA A 153 -17.01 2.69 25.34
C ALA A 153 -17.40 2.49 23.89
N VAL A 154 -17.58 3.59 23.14
CA VAL A 154 -17.92 3.56 21.72
C VAL A 154 -16.65 3.21 20.95
N PRO A 155 -16.62 2.12 20.14
CA PRO A 155 -15.43 1.73 19.40
C PRO A 155 -15.03 2.81 18.39
N PRO A 156 -13.72 2.91 18.02
CA PRO A 156 -13.21 3.93 17.10
C PRO A 156 -13.92 3.99 15.74
N SER A 157 -14.52 2.90 15.30
CA SER A 157 -15.35 2.84 14.08
C SER A 157 -16.60 3.74 14.12
N ALA A 158 -17.02 4.18 15.30
CA ALA A 158 -18.12 5.13 15.44
C ALA A 158 -17.70 6.60 15.27
N TRP A 159 -16.41 6.89 15.26
CA TRP A 159 -15.87 8.25 15.07
C TRP A 159 -15.93 8.69 13.61
N THR A 160 -16.05 7.78 12.66
CA THR A 160 -16.13 8.08 11.23
C THR A 160 -17.54 8.51 10.78
N GLY A 161 -18.50 8.59 11.68
CA GLY A 161 -19.90 8.86 11.35
C GLY A 161 -20.60 7.72 10.59
N ASN A 162 -19.88 6.64 10.27
CA ASN A 162 -20.41 5.50 9.55
C ASN A 162 -20.97 4.47 10.55
N GLN A 163 -22.26 4.51 10.78
CA GLN A 163 -22.96 3.62 11.72
C GLN A 163 -23.22 2.20 11.16
N GLY A 164 -22.67 1.86 9.98
CA GLY A 164 -22.87 0.56 9.32
C GLY A 164 -21.72 -0.41 9.54
N SER A 165 -21.99 -1.70 9.48
CA SER A 165 -20.94 -2.72 9.37
C SER A 165 -20.16 -2.52 8.08
N PRO A 166 -18.82 -2.58 8.08
CA PRO A 166 -18.01 -2.32 6.88
C PRO A 166 -18.23 -3.41 5.82
N THR A 167 -18.34 -3.01 4.56
CA THR A 167 -18.32 -3.94 3.44
C THR A 167 -16.90 -4.45 3.24
N ARG A 168 -16.71 -5.77 3.25
CA ARG A 168 -15.40 -6.40 3.12
C ARG A 168 -15.19 -6.93 1.71
N PHE A 169 -14.15 -6.48 1.04
CA PHE A 169 -13.73 -6.97 -0.28
C PHE A 169 -12.69 -8.08 -0.13
N LEU A 170 -12.95 -9.23 -0.73
CA LEU A 170 -11.94 -10.25 -0.99
C LEU A 170 -11.54 -10.13 -2.45
N LEU A 171 -10.29 -9.78 -2.72
CA LEU A 171 -9.80 -9.52 -4.06
C LEU A 171 -9.05 -10.76 -4.57
N LEU A 172 -9.51 -11.33 -5.67
CA LEU A 172 -8.91 -12.49 -6.31
C LEU A 172 -8.50 -12.14 -7.74
N ARG A 173 -7.22 -12.29 -8.05
CA ARG A 173 -6.75 -12.22 -9.43
C ARG A 173 -7.06 -13.53 -10.13
N HIS A 174 -7.43 -13.46 -11.42
CA HIS A 174 -7.62 -14.64 -12.28
C HIS A 174 -6.39 -15.56 -12.31
N GLY A 175 -6.60 -16.84 -12.59
CA GLY A 175 -5.54 -17.83 -12.76
C GLY A 175 -4.58 -17.51 -13.91
N GLN A 176 -3.46 -18.22 -13.99
CA GLN A 176 -2.44 -18.02 -15.02
C GLN A 176 -3.01 -18.19 -16.44
N THR A 177 -2.62 -17.28 -17.34
CA THR A 177 -2.81 -17.38 -18.80
C THR A 177 -1.45 -17.47 -19.49
N GLU A 178 -1.39 -17.81 -20.78
CA GLU A 178 -0.13 -17.88 -21.53
C GLU A 178 0.56 -16.53 -21.58
N LEU A 179 -0.17 -15.41 -21.79
CA LEU A 179 0.40 -14.07 -21.77
C LEU A 179 0.97 -13.70 -20.39
N SER A 180 0.29 -14.07 -19.30
CA SER A 180 0.81 -13.80 -17.94
C SER A 180 2.07 -14.61 -17.61
N LYS A 181 2.19 -15.84 -18.12
CA LYS A 181 3.38 -16.69 -18.02
C LYS A 181 4.56 -16.08 -18.75
N GLN A 182 4.32 -15.49 -19.93
CA GLN A 182 5.32 -14.81 -20.75
C GLN A 182 5.59 -13.37 -20.30
N ARG A 183 4.92 -12.86 -19.24
CA ARG A 183 5.02 -11.49 -18.74
C ARG A 183 4.70 -10.45 -19.82
N ARG A 184 3.68 -10.70 -20.61
CA ARG A 184 3.19 -9.80 -21.66
C ARG A 184 2.01 -8.97 -21.15
N TYR A 185 1.84 -7.78 -21.71
CA TYR A 185 0.63 -7.01 -21.52
C TYR A 185 -0.59 -7.80 -21.98
N SER A 186 -1.58 -7.92 -21.11
CA SER A 186 -2.81 -8.69 -21.37
C SER A 186 -3.99 -7.90 -20.84
N GLY A 187 -4.47 -6.98 -21.66
CA GLY A 187 -5.57 -6.08 -21.36
C GLY A 187 -6.90 -6.65 -21.83
N ARG A 188 -7.36 -6.18 -22.99
CA ARG A 188 -8.68 -6.53 -23.59
C ARG A 188 -8.67 -7.87 -24.33
N GLY A 189 -7.51 -8.37 -24.72
CA GLY A 189 -7.37 -9.74 -25.25
C GLY A 189 -7.94 -10.76 -24.26
N ASN A 190 -8.45 -11.86 -24.79
CA ASN A 190 -9.20 -12.84 -23.99
C ASN A 190 -8.54 -14.24 -23.99
N PRO A 191 -7.25 -14.34 -23.55
CA PRO A 191 -6.58 -15.63 -23.46
C PRO A 191 -7.23 -16.50 -22.40
N GLU A 192 -7.33 -17.80 -22.70
CA GLU A 192 -7.81 -18.81 -21.76
C GLU A 192 -6.84 -19.03 -20.59
N LEU A 193 -7.35 -19.61 -19.51
CA LEU A 193 -6.54 -20.13 -18.43
C LEU A 193 -5.67 -21.29 -18.91
N THR A 194 -4.39 -21.29 -18.53
CA THR A 194 -3.54 -22.47 -18.69
C THR A 194 -4.03 -23.60 -17.77
N GLU A 195 -3.51 -24.79 -17.94
CA GLU A 195 -3.79 -25.90 -17.02
C GLU A 195 -3.40 -25.55 -15.57
N LEU A 196 -2.26 -24.86 -15.39
CA LEU A 196 -1.86 -24.34 -14.07
C LEU A 196 -2.85 -23.28 -13.59
N GLY A 197 -3.31 -22.39 -14.47
CA GLY A 197 -4.31 -21.37 -14.15
C GLY A 197 -5.63 -21.96 -13.66
N ARG A 198 -6.10 -23.05 -14.27
CA ARG A 198 -7.29 -23.78 -13.81
C ARG A 198 -7.07 -24.39 -12.42
N ARG A 199 -5.92 -25.06 -12.21
CA ARG A 199 -5.58 -25.58 -10.87
C ARG A 199 -5.47 -24.47 -9.80
N GLN A 200 -4.98 -23.28 -10.16
CA GLN A 200 -4.94 -22.13 -9.26
C GLN A 200 -6.36 -21.65 -8.91
N ALA A 201 -7.26 -21.57 -9.90
CA ALA A 201 -8.66 -21.22 -9.68
C ALA A 201 -9.36 -22.22 -8.74
N ASP A 202 -9.17 -23.53 -8.97
CA ASP A 202 -9.74 -24.58 -8.12
C ASP A 202 -9.19 -24.55 -6.68
N ALA A 203 -7.89 -24.27 -6.53
CA ALA A 203 -7.27 -24.17 -5.21
C ALA A 203 -7.83 -22.95 -4.42
N ALA A 204 -7.96 -21.80 -5.09
CA ALA A 204 -8.57 -20.60 -4.51
C ALA A 204 -10.05 -20.88 -4.15
N ALA A 205 -10.80 -21.53 -5.02
CA ALA A 205 -12.20 -21.90 -4.78
C ALA A 205 -12.37 -22.75 -3.51
N ARG A 206 -11.56 -23.80 -3.34
CA ARG A 206 -11.57 -24.63 -2.13
C ARG A 206 -11.23 -23.83 -0.86
N TYR A 207 -10.23 -22.97 -0.94
CA TYR A 207 -9.87 -22.11 0.20
C TYR A 207 -11.00 -21.18 0.60
N LEU A 208 -11.63 -20.52 -0.38
CA LEU A 208 -12.75 -19.58 -0.15
C LEU A 208 -14.00 -20.29 0.40
N ALA A 209 -14.31 -21.50 -0.10
CA ALA A 209 -15.39 -22.31 0.42
C ALA A 209 -15.16 -22.68 1.90
N GLY A 210 -13.94 -23.09 2.27
CA GLY A 210 -13.58 -23.38 3.67
C GLY A 210 -13.61 -22.17 4.59
N ARG A 211 -13.37 -20.96 4.06
CA ARG A 211 -13.45 -19.72 4.82
C ARG A 211 -14.91 -19.35 5.15
N GLY A 212 -15.84 -19.56 4.20
CA GLY A 212 -17.25 -19.18 4.34
C GLY A 212 -17.49 -17.66 4.45
N GLY A 213 -18.75 -17.30 4.69
CA GLY A 213 -19.15 -15.91 4.97
C GLY A 213 -19.11 -14.96 3.77
N ILE A 214 -18.95 -15.45 2.53
CA ILE A 214 -18.96 -14.65 1.30
C ILE A 214 -20.41 -14.52 0.83
N ALA A 215 -20.92 -13.28 0.76
CA ALA A 215 -22.29 -12.99 0.40
C ALA A 215 -22.54 -12.91 -1.10
N ALA A 216 -21.54 -12.43 -1.87
CA ALA A 216 -21.65 -12.28 -3.32
C ALA A 216 -20.29 -12.54 -4.00
N VAL A 217 -20.34 -12.92 -5.27
CA VAL A 217 -19.20 -13.06 -6.16
C VAL A 217 -19.43 -12.16 -7.38
N ILE A 218 -18.51 -11.23 -7.63
CA ILE A 218 -18.59 -10.28 -8.75
C ILE A 218 -17.29 -10.41 -9.56
N ALA A 219 -17.39 -10.46 -10.88
CA ALA A 219 -16.26 -10.73 -11.73
C ALA A 219 -16.14 -9.77 -12.92
N SER A 220 -14.92 -9.59 -13.41
CA SER A 220 -14.67 -9.02 -14.72
C SER A 220 -15.28 -9.90 -15.82
N PRO A 221 -15.78 -9.32 -16.94
CA PRO A 221 -16.35 -10.05 -18.06
C PRO A 221 -15.33 -10.92 -18.83
N LEU A 222 -14.01 -10.63 -18.70
CA LEU A 222 -13.00 -11.39 -19.44
C LEU A 222 -12.96 -12.85 -18.99
N GLN A 223 -12.93 -13.75 -19.96
CA GLN A 223 -13.07 -15.21 -19.76
C GLN A 223 -12.19 -15.74 -18.62
N ARG A 224 -10.90 -15.37 -18.59
CA ARG A 224 -9.97 -15.80 -17.53
C ARG A 224 -10.44 -15.44 -16.12
N ALA A 225 -11.11 -14.28 -15.95
CA ALA A 225 -11.65 -13.87 -14.65
C ALA A 225 -13.00 -14.54 -14.38
N SER A 226 -13.86 -14.62 -15.38
CA SER A 226 -15.16 -15.31 -15.29
C SER A 226 -14.99 -16.82 -15.01
N ASP A 227 -14.02 -17.48 -15.64
CA ASP A 227 -13.74 -18.90 -15.38
C ASP A 227 -13.19 -19.12 -13.96
N THR A 228 -12.32 -18.22 -13.49
CA THR A 228 -11.84 -18.23 -12.10
C THR A 228 -12.98 -17.98 -11.10
N ALA A 229 -13.87 -17.04 -11.41
CA ALA A 229 -15.03 -16.73 -10.58
C ALA A 229 -16.03 -17.88 -10.53
N ARG A 230 -16.25 -18.57 -11.67
CA ARG A 230 -17.14 -19.73 -11.74
C ARG A 230 -16.68 -20.84 -10.81
N CYS A 231 -15.38 -21.20 -10.81
CA CYS A 231 -14.84 -22.16 -9.86
C CYS A 231 -15.13 -21.78 -8.40
N ALA A 232 -14.98 -20.49 -8.05
CA ALA A 232 -15.24 -20.00 -6.70
C ALA A 232 -16.74 -20.02 -6.38
N ALA A 233 -17.59 -19.58 -7.30
CA ALA A 233 -19.04 -19.54 -7.15
C ALA A 233 -19.62 -20.95 -6.97
N ASP A 234 -19.21 -21.91 -7.79
CA ASP A 234 -19.60 -23.31 -7.71
C ASP A 234 -19.24 -23.91 -6.33
N ALA A 235 -18.00 -23.66 -5.87
CA ALA A 235 -17.54 -24.13 -4.57
C ALA A 235 -18.26 -23.50 -3.38
N LEU A 236 -18.79 -22.28 -3.56
CA LEU A 236 -19.59 -21.54 -2.57
C LEU A 236 -21.09 -21.87 -2.67
N GLY A 237 -21.54 -22.65 -3.68
CA GLY A 237 -22.95 -22.91 -3.96
C GLY A 237 -23.74 -21.65 -4.30
N ARG A 238 -23.15 -20.75 -5.11
CA ARG A 238 -23.69 -19.43 -5.47
C ARG A 238 -23.49 -19.16 -6.97
N ASP A 239 -24.28 -18.24 -7.49
CA ASP A 239 -24.01 -17.61 -8.79
C ASP A 239 -23.00 -16.47 -8.64
N PHE A 240 -22.44 -16.00 -9.74
CA PHE A 240 -21.66 -14.79 -9.80
C PHE A 240 -22.25 -13.80 -10.81
N THR A 241 -22.05 -12.52 -10.56
CA THR A 241 -22.43 -11.44 -11.46
C THR A 241 -21.19 -10.88 -12.18
N VAL A 242 -21.41 -10.28 -13.33
CA VAL A 242 -20.36 -9.66 -14.15
C VAL A 242 -20.50 -8.15 -14.08
N ASP A 243 -19.37 -7.44 -13.93
CA ASP A 243 -19.32 -5.99 -13.95
C ASP A 243 -18.20 -5.53 -14.90
N ASP A 244 -18.57 -4.76 -15.93
CA ASP A 244 -17.68 -4.29 -16.99
C ASP A 244 -16.61 -3.30 -16.47
N ASP A 245 -16.89 -2.60 -15.38
CA ASP A 245 -15.92 -1.70 -14.74
C ASP A 245 -14.75 -2.45 -14.06
N LEU A 246 -14.85 -3.78 -13.91
CA LEU A 246 -13.78 -4.65 -13.41
C LEU A 246 -12.82 -5.19 -14.47
N ILE A 247 -13.01 -4.86 -15.74
CA ILE A 247 -12.15 -5.29 -16.86
C ILE A 247 -10.71 -4.76 -16.69
N GLU A 248 -9.70 -5.47 -17.23
CA GLU A 248 -8.29 -5.01 -17.18
C GLU A 248 -8.09 -3.71 -17.99
N THR A 249 -6.99 -3.02 -17.74
CA THR A 249 -6.56 -1.86 -18.53
C THR A 249 -6.47 -2.22 -20.00
N ASP A 250 -6.99 -1.35 -20.86
CA ASP A 250 -6.72 -1.43 -22.29
C ASP A 250 -5.28 -0.97 -22.56
N PHE A 251 -4.43 -1.89 -22.94
CA PHE A 251 -3.05 -1.57 -23.29
C PHE A 251 -2.87 -1.17 -24.76
N GLY A 252 -3.95 -1.12 -25.54
CA GLY A 252 -3.95 -0.67 -26.92
C GLY A 252 -2.90 -1.37 -27.77
N ALA A 253 -2.02 -0.60 -28.42
CA ALA A 253 -0.97 -1.15 -29.28
C ALA A 253 0.10 -1.94 -28.56
N TRP A 254 0.15 -1.90 -27.22
CA TRP A 254 1.10 -2.71 -26.44
C TRP A 254 0.52 -4.09 -26.02
N GLU A 255 -0.73 -4.37 -26.36
CA GLU A 255 -1.34 -5.70 -26.12
C GLU A 255 -0.45 -6.82 -26.70
N GLY A 256 -0.15 -7.83 -25.90
CA GLY A 256 0.69 -8.96 -26.28
C GLY A 256 2.20 -8.70 -26.28
N LEU A 257 2.66 -7.47 -26.12
CA LEU A 257 4.08 -7.15 -25.97
C LEU A 257 4.58 -7.42 -24.54
N THR A 258 5.85 -7.74 -24.41
CA THR A 258 6.55 -7.66 -23.12
C THR A 258 6.83 -6.20 -22.76
N PHE A 259 7.19 -5.94 -21.49
CA PHE A 259 7.62 -4.60 -21.06
C PHE A 259 8.82 -4.07 -21.88
N ALA A 260 9.76 -4.95 -22.22
CA ALA A 260 10.94 -4.59 -23.02
C ALA A 260 10.55 -4.24 -24.46
N GLU A 261 9.73 -5.07 -25.10
CA GLU A 261 9.24 -4.83 -26.46
C GLU A 261 8.41 -3.52 -26.57
N ALA A 262 7.58 -3.23 -25.56
CA ALA A 262 6.84 -1.97 -25.51
C ALA A 262 7.77 -0.76 -25.32
N ALA A 263 8.78 -0.87 -24.45
CA ALA A 263 9.76 0.17 -24.23
C ALA A 263 10.68 0.39 -25.47
N GLU A 264 10.99 -0.66 -26.23
CA GLU A 264 11.75 -0.55 -27.48
C GLU A 264 10.90 0.12 -28.59
N ARG A 265 9.61 -0.22 -28.64
CA ARG A 265 8.67 0.32 -29.63
C ARG A 265 8.39 1.80 -29.41
N ASP A 266 8.11 2.21 -28.17
CA ASP A 266 7.68 3.57 -27.80
C ASP A 266 8.48 4.06 -26.56
N PRO A 267 9.80 4.29 -26.66
CA PRO A 267 10.69 4.45 -25.51
C PRO A 267 10.31 5.62 -24.59
N ASP A 268 10.04 6.79 -25.15
CA ASP A 268 9.71 7.98 -24.38
C ASP A 268 8.30 7.82 -23.74
N LEU A 269 7.31 7.45 -24.54
CA LEU A 269 5.94 7.29 -24.08
C LEU A 269 5.84 6.20 -23.00
N HIS A 270 6.49 5.04 -23.20
CA HIS A 270 6.46 3.95 -22.22
C HIS A 270 7.14 4.37 -20.90
N GLY A 271 8.26 5.09 -20.99
CA GLY A 271 8.97 5.62 -19.83
C GLY A 271 8.13 6.64 -19.04
N ASP A 272 7.42 7.51 -19.73
CA ASP A 272 6.56 8.52 -19.11
C ASP A 272 5.26 7.92 -18.56
N TRP A 273 4.64 6.97 -19.26
CA TRP A 273 3.46 6.24 -18.80
C TRP A 273 3.67 5.50 -17.47
N LEU A 274 4.89 5.00 -17.21
CA LEU A 274 5.22 4.38 -15.92
C LEU A 274 5.30 5.39 -14.74
N ARG A 275 5.36 6.71 -15.04
CA ARG A 275 5.48 7.79 -14.05
C ARG A 275 4.21 8.62 -13.91
N ASP A 276 3.43 8.71 -14.99
CA ASP A 276 2.23 9.56 -15.07
C ASP A 276 1.00 8.71 -15.38
N THR A 277 0.10 8.63 -14.41
CA THR A 277 -1.13 7.83 -14.49
C THR A 277 -2.16 8.39 -15.46
N SER A 278 -2.01 9.63 -15.95
CA SER A 278 -2.89 10.27 -16.94
C SER A 278 -2.56 9.88 -18.37
N LEU A 279 -1.34 9.38 -18.61
CA LEU A 279 -0.89 8.98 -19.95
C LEU A 279 -1.50 7.64 -20.36
N ARG A 280 -1.69 7.49 -21.68
CA ARG A 280 -2.31 6.31 -22.29
C ARG A 280 -1.32 5.60 -23.22
N PRO A 281 -1.32 4.27 -23.24
CA PRO A 281 -0.75 3.52 -24.37
C PRO A 281 -1.44 3.95 -25.69
N PRO A 282 -0.77 3.83 -26.83
CA PRO A 282 -1.39 4.18 -28.11
C PRO A 282 -2.68 3.40 -28.36
N GLY A 283 -3.81 4.12 -28.43
CA GLY A 283 -5.15 3.53 -28.57
C GLY A 283 -5.69 2.83 -27.33
N GLY A 284 -5.06 3.00 -26.18
CA GLY A 284 -5.44 2.37 -24.90
C GLY A 284 -6.04 3.32 -23.87
N GLU A 285 -6.08 2.83 -22.63
CA GLU A 285 -6.69 3.46 -21.45
C GLU A 285 -5.60 3.88 -20.45
N SER A 286 -5.73 5.07 -19.84
CA SER A 286 -4.83 5.50 -18.77
C SER A 286 -5.20 4.84 -17.44
N PHE A 287 -4.25 4.82 -16.48
CA PHE A 287 -4.56 4.36 -15.12
C PHE A 287 -5.57 5.27 -14.41
N ALA A 288 -5.63 6.56 -14.77
CA ALA A 288 -6.65 7.47 -14.28
C ALA A 288 -8.06 7.08 -14.76
N ASP A 289 -8.22 6.68 -16.05
CA ASP A 289 -9.49 6.16 -16.57
C ASP A 289 -9.91 4.89 -15.82
N VAL A 290 -8.97 3.97 -15.60
CA VAL A 290 -9.21 2.75 -14.80
C VAL A 290 -9.68 3.11 -13.40
N SER A 291 -9.03 4.09 -12.76
CA SER A 291 -9.38 4.52 -11.40
C SER A 291 -10.83 5.00 -11.33
N LEU A 292 -11.26 5.80 -12.30
CA LEU A 292 -12.64 6.31 -12.34
C LEU A 292 -13.69 5.19 -12.47
N ARG A 293 -13.47 4.18 -13.32
CA ARG A 293 -14.43 3.07 -13.45
C ARG A 293 -14.40 2.12 -12.24
N VAL A 294 -13.22 1.87 -11.69
CA VAL A 294 -13.07 1.03 -10.50
C VAL A 294 -13.71 1.70 -9.28
N GLN A 295 -13.66 3.03 -9.18
CA GLN A 295 -14.37 3.78 -8.14
C GLN A 295 -15.89 3.57 -8.25
N ARG A 296 -16.46 3.63 -9.47
CA ARG A 296 -17.89 3.38 -9.68
C ARG A 296 -18.31 1.97 -9.24
N VAL A 297 -17.55 0.95 -9.61
CA VAL A 297 -17.89 -0.43 -9.16
C VAL A 297 -17.73 -0.61 -7.67
N ARG A 298 -16.70 -0.01 -7.05
CA ARG A 298 -16.55 0.00 -5.58
C ARG A 298 -17.80 0.55 -4.91
N ASP A 299 -18.26 1.71 -5.37
CA ASP A 299 -19.40 2.41 -4.77
C ASP A 299 -20.70 1.61 -4.95
N ARG A 300 -20.93 0.97 -6.12
CA ARG A 300 -22.04 0.03 -6.34
C ARG A 300 -21.98 -1.15 -5.37
N ILE A 301 -20.84 -1.79 -5.26
CA ILE A 301 -20.66 -2.94 -4.35
C ILE A 301 -20.94 -2.55 -2.90
N ILE A 302 -20.46 -1.39 -2.47
CA ILE A 302 -20.72 -0.89 -1.10
C ILE A 302 -22.21 -0.64 -0.88
N ALA A 303 -22.89 -0.04 -1.86
CA ALA A 303 -24.32 0.25 -1.77
C ALA A 303 -25.19 -1.02 -1.75
N GLU A 304 -24.88 -2.00 -2.61
CA GLU A 304 -25.68 -3.22 -2.78
C GLU A 304 -25.38 -4.28 -1.72
N HIS A 305 -24.18 -4.27 -1.15
CA HIS A 305 -23.69 -5.30 -0.22
C HIS A 305 -23.19 -4.74 1.11
N ALA A 306 -23.82 -3.67 1.60
CA ALA A 306 -23.47 -3.03 2.86
C ALA A 306 -23.30 -4.05 4.00
N GLY A 307 -22.20 -3.98 4.73
CA GLY A 307 -21.90 -4.84 5.87
C GLY A 307 -21.58 -6.30 5.53
N SER A 308 -21.48 -6.64 4.25
CA SER A 308 -21.26 -8.02 3.78
C SER A 308 -19.81 -8.22 3.30
N THR A 309 -19.41 -9.48 3.11
CA THR A 309 -18.16 -9.84 2.45
C THR A 309 -18.44 -10.20 1.00
N VAL A 310 -17.78 -9.52 0.06
CA VAL A 310 -17.92 -9.72 -1.39
C VAL A 310 -16.60 -10.20 -1.97
N LEU A 311 -16.63 -11.28 -2.77
CA LEU A 311 -15.50 -11.74 -3.57
C LEU A 311 -15.52 -11.00 -4.90
N VAL A 312 -14.44 -10.28 -5.19
CA VAL A 312 -14.22 -9.60 -6.47
C VAL A 312 -13.12 -10.31 -7.24
N VAL A 313 -13.44 -10.87 -8.41
CA VAL A 313 -12.50 -11.57 -9.28
C VAL A 313 -12.15 -10.70 -10.48
N SER A 314 -10.89 -10.27 -10.55
CA SER A 314 -10.48 -9.30 -11.57
C SER A 314 -9.00 -9.48 -11.95
N HIS A 315 -8.36 -8.39 -12.34
CA HIS A 315 -7.02 -8.32 -12.95
C HIS A 315 -6.10 -7.45 -12.08
N VAL A 316 -4.85 -7.30 -12.53
CA VAL A 316 -3.81 -6.62 -11.76
C VAL A 316 -4.16 -5.16 -11.48
N THR A 317 -4.53 -4.40 -12.54
CA THR A 317 -4.76 -2.95 -12.37
C THR A 317 -6.01 -2.64 -11.57
N PRO A 318 -7.19 -3.20 -11.86
CA PRO A 318 -8.37 -2.96 -11.02
C PRO A 318 -8.20 -3.38 -9.56
N ILE A 319 -7.50 -4.51 -9.30
CA ILE A 319 -7.22 -4.95 -7.92
C ILE A 319 -6.32 -3.95 -7.19
N LYS A 320 -5.24 -3.48 -7.84
CA LYS A 320 -4.36 -2.46 -7.25
C LYS A 320 -5.11 -1.16 -6.99
N THR A 321 -5.99 -0.76 -7.90
CA THR A 321 -6.82 0.44 -7.75
C THR A 321 -7.80 0.31 -6.60
N LEU A 322 -8.48 -0.84 -6.44
CA LEU A 322 -9.35 -1.10 -5.28
C LEU A 322 -8.58 -1.05 -3.96
N LEU A 323 -7.34 -1.58 -3.93
CA LEU A 323 -6.49 -1.50 -2.76
C LEU A 323 -6.08 -0.06 -2.45
N GLN A 324 -5.71 0.72 -3.48
CA GLN A 324 -5.38 2.13 -3.33
C GLN A 324 -6.57 2.91 -2.74
N LEU A 325 -7.76 2.76 -3.33
CA LEU A 325 -9.00 3.41 -2.87
C LEU A 325 -9.46 3.00 -1.46
N ALA A 326 -8.92 1.93 -0.91
CA ALA A 326 -9.19 1.50 0.46
C ALA A 326 -8.16 2.04 1.47
N LEU A 327 -7.03 2.58 0.97
CA LEU A 327 -5.93 3.11 1.77
C LEU A 327 -5.87 4.66 1.74
N ASP A 328 -6.56 5.28 0.78
CA ASP A 328 -6.78 6.72 0.68
C ASP A 328 -7.94 7.15 1.62
#